data_8da8201292c1b54c6d2ca52cff99e4bb
#
_entry.id   8da8201292c1b54c6d2ca52cff99e4bb
#
_cell.length_a   1.000
_cell.length_b   1.000
_cell.length_c   1.000
_cell.angle_alpha   90.00
_cell.angle_beta   90.00
_cell.angle_gamma   90.00
#
_symmetry.space_group_name_H-M   'P 1'
#
loop_
_entity.id
_entity.type
_entity.pdbx_description
1 polymer ?
#
loop_
_entity_poly.entity_id
_entity_poly.type
_entity_poly.pdbx_seq_one_letter_code
_entity_poly.pdbx_strand_id
1 'polypeptide(L)'
;MTAIYVILIVAAVLVLLYFLMIMPRLTRQQDWKQFPKVYYAHRGLHDNHTEAPENSMAAFKKAVAAGYGIELDVQLTKDRIPVVFHDFTLQRATGKSGKVCEYTYEELQEFPLFESEERIPK
;
A
#
# COMPACT_ATOMS: atom_id res chain seq x y z
N MET A 1 -32.55 40.21 -8.17
CA MET A 1 -32.50 39.64 -6.79
C MET A 1 -32.79 38.13 -6.78
N THR A 2 -33.79 37.63 -7.45
CA THR A 2 -34.14 36.17 -7.49
C THR A 2 -33.03 35.25 -7.99
N ALA A 3 -32.26 35.63 -9.02
CA ALA A 3 -31.16 34.82 -9.54
C ALA A 3 -30.02 34.59 -8.49
N ILE A 4 -29.71 35.61 -7.69
CA ILE A 4 -28.66 35.50 -6.64
C ILE A 4 -29.11 34.52 -5.57
N TYR A 5 -30.36 34.57 -5.11
CA TYR A 5 -30.88 33.61 -4.14
C TYR A 5 -30.87 32.17 -4.66
N VAL A 6 -31.20 31.95 -5.92
CA VAL A 6 -31.14 30.62 -6.56
C VAL A 6 -29.70 30.11 -6.55
N ILE A 7 -28.72 30.94 -6.94
CA ILE A 7 -27.31 30.54 -6.96
C ILE A 7 -26.83 30.20 -5.56
N LEU A 8 -27.18 30.98 -4.54
CA LEU A 8 -26.80 30.73 -3.15
C LEU A 8 -27.41 29.42 -2.61
N ILE A 9 -28.67 29.16 -2.93
CA ILE A 9 -29.34 27.91 -2.53
C ILE A 9 -28.67 26.71 -3.20
N VAL A 10 -28.40 26.77 -4.50
CA VAL A 10 -27.70 25.69 -5.23
C VAL A 10 -26.30 25.45 -4.63
N ALA A 11 -25.55 26.52 -4.36
CA ALA A 11 -24.24 26.39 -3.74
C ALA A 11 -24.33 25.74 -2.34
N ALA A 12 -25.29 26.15 -1.52
CA ALA A 12 -25.49 25.58 -0.21
C ALA A 12 -25.87 24.08 -0.26
N VAL A 13 -26.73 23.69 -1.22
CA VAL A 13 -27.09 22.28 -1.46
C VAL A 13 -25.87 21.47 -1.90
N LEU A 14 -25.05 21.99 -2.81
CA LEU A 14 -23.85 21.29 -3.26
C LEU A 14 -22.83 21.10 -2.13
N VAL A 15 -22.63 22.12 -1.29
CA VAL A 15 -21.80 22.02 -0.08
C VAL A 15 -22.33 20.98 0.88
N LEU A 16 -23.63 20.97 1.12
CA LEU A 16 -24.27 19.98 2.00
C LEU A 16 -24.09 18.56 1.46
N LEU A 17 -24.32 18.34 0.16
CA LEU A 17 -24.13 17.06 -0.50
C LEU A 17 -22.66 16.61 -0.41
N TYR A 18 -21.71 17.52 -0.63
CA TYR A 18 -20.29 17.22 -0.47
C TYR A 18 -19.99 16.72 0.94
N PHE A 19 -20.42 17.42 1.99
CA PHE A 19 -20.23 16.97 3.36
C PHE A 19 -20.89 15.63 3.66
N LEU A 20 -22.09 15.38 3.14
CA LEU A 20 -22.76 14.10 3.29
C LEU A 20 -22.01 12.95 2.63
N MET A 21 -21.38 13.21 1.47
CA MET A 21 -20.59 12.19 0.74
C MET A 21 -19.29 11.82 1.46
N ILE A 22 -18.60 12.78 2.09
CA ILE A 22 -17.34 12.55 2.79
C ILE A 22 -17.53 12.21 4.28
N MET A 23 -18.77 12.26 4.78
CA MET A 23 -19.06 12.05 6.19
C MET A 23 -18.72 10.62 6.61
N PRO A 24 -17.97 10.43 7.71
CA PRO A 24 -17.69 9.11 8.25
C PRO A 24 -18.97 8.35 8.57
N ARG A 25 -18.96 7.04 8.40
CA ARG A 25 -20.10 6.19 8.74
C ARG A 25 -20.40 6.27 10.25
N LEU A 26 -21.42 7.01 10.63
CA LEU A 26 -21.79 7.22 12.05
C LEU A 26 -22.42 5.98 12.69
N THR A 27 -22.96 5.05 11.88
CA THR A 27 -23.74 3.90 12.36
C THR A 27 -22.93 2.66 12.71
N ARG A 28 -21.64 2.62 12.37
CA ARG A 28 -20.77 1.48 12.66
C ARG A 28 -19.50 1.99 13.33
N GLN A 29 -19.55 2.09 14.65
CA GLN A 29 -18.32 2.27 15.43
C GLN A 29 -17.45 1.03 15.23
N GLN A 30 -16.30 1.24 14.62
CA GLN A 30 -15.30 0.18 14.52
C GLN A 30 -14.75 -0.08 15.92
N ASP A 31 -14.81 -1.33 16.37
CA ASP A 31 -14.23 -1.67 17.65
C ASP A 31 -12.71 -1.72 17.54
N TRP A 32 -12.08 -0.58 17.76
CA TRP A 32 -10.62 -0.43 17.76
C TRP A 32 -9.91 -1.30 18.79
N LYS A 33 -10.64 -1.89 19.76
CA LYS A 33 -10.07 -2.82 20.74
C LYS A 33 -9.68 -4.15 20.13
N GLN A 34 -10.20 -4.47 18.93
CA GLN A 34 -9.85 -5.70 18.19
C GLN A 34 -8.49 -5.58 17.48
N PHE A 35 -7.97 -4.37 17.30
CA PHE A 35 -6.67 -4.17 16.68
C PHE A 35 -5.56 -4.15 17.73
N PRO A 36 -4.50 -4.94 17.55
CA PRO A 36 -3.37 -4.91 18.47
C PRO A 36 -2.74 -3.51 18.47
N LYS A 37 -2.44 -3.01 19.67
CA LYS A 37 -1.73 -1.74 19.84
C LYS A 37 -0.22 -1.97 19.68
N VAL A 38 0.20 -2.19 18.44
CA VAL A 38 1.61 -2.41 18.08
C VAL A 38 2.06 -1.33 17.10
N TYR A 39 3.35 -1.10 17.03
CA TYR A 39 3.93 -0.32 15.94
C TYR A 39 3.93 -1.16 14.66
N TYR A 40 3.78 -0.50 13.53
CA TYR A 40 3.82 -1.14 12.23
C TYR A 40 5.12 -0.77 11.52
N ALA A 41 5.85 -1.77 11.08
CA ALA A 41 7.04 -1.60 10.27
C ALA A 41 6.61 -1.34 8.81
N HIS A 42 6.83 -0.12 8.33
CA HIS A 42 6.56 0.29 6.96
C HIS A 42 7.44 -0.52 6.01
N ARG A 43 6.83 -1.34 5.14
CA ARG A 43 7.49 -2.30 4.24
C ARG A 43 8.35 -3.35 4.96
N GLY A 44 8.01 -3.67 6.22
CA GLY A 44 8.81 -4.52 7.09
C GLY A 44 9.89 -3.77 7.87
N LEU A 45 10.58 -4.45 8.78
CA LEU A 45 11.73 -3.89 9.50
C LEU A 45 12.98 -4.03 8.61
N HIS A 46 13.08 -3.14 7.64
CA HIS A 46 14.00 -3.24 6.50
C HIS A 46 15.19 -2.30 6.59
N ASP A 47 16.24 -2.67 5.85
CA ASP A 47 17.35 -1.81 5.45
C ASP A 47 17.80 -2.29 4.05
N ASN A 48 17.68 -1.40 3.05
CA ASN A 48 17.96 -1.73 1.64
C ASN A 48 19.44 -1.98 1.33
N HIS A 49 20.33 -1.77 2.28
CA HIS A 49 21.77 -2.06 2.19
C HIS A 49 22.16 -3.35 2.91
N THR A 50 21.19 -4.16 3.31
CA THR A 50 21.39 -5.43 4.03
C THR A 50 20.62 -6.57 3.37
N GLU A 51 20.71 -7.78 3.96
CA GLU A 51 19.96 -8.98 3.58
C GLU A 51 18.43 -8.87 3.79
N ALA A 52 17.94 -7.74 4.32
CA ALA A 52 16.54 -7.54 4.60
C ALA A 52 16.01 -6.24 3.94
N PRO A 53 15.96 -6.15 2.61
CA PRO A 53 15.44 -4.98 1.93
C PRO A 53 13.93 -4.82 2.13
N GLU A 54 13.41 -3.63 1.79
CA GLU A 54 11.98 -3.32 1.89
C GLU A 54 11.12 -4.33 1.14
N ASN A 55 9.93 -4.63 1.67
CA ASN A 55 8.97 -5.55 1.06
C ASN A 55 9.53 -6.97 0.81
N SER A 56 10.53 -7.41 1.59
CA SER A 56 11.10 -8.75 1.53
C SER A 56 10.61 -9.64 2.67
N MET A 57 10.69 -10.95 2.48
CA MET A 57 10.39 -11.92 3.54
C MET A 57 11.35 -11.79 4.74
N ALA A 58 12.60 -11.44 4.50
CA ALA A 58 13.58 -11.20 5.57
C ALA A 58 13.18 -9.99 6.43
N ALA A 59 12.76 -8.86 5.81
CA ALA A 59 12.28 -7.68 6.53
C ALA A 59 11.00 -7.98 7.34
N PHE A 60 10.10 -8.80 6.81
CA PHE A 60 8.89 -9.22 7.50
C PHE A 60 9.18 -10.11 8.70
N LYS A 61 10.09 -11.07 8.56
CA LYS A 61 10.54 -11.90 9.70
C LYS A 61 11.18 -11.07 10.81
N LYS A 62 12.00 -10.07 10.46
CA LYS A 62 12.57 -9.13 11.44
C LYS A 62 11.48 -8.32 12.15
N ALA A 63 10.48 -7.83 11.44
CA ALA A 63 9.36 -7.08 12.03
C ALA A 63 8.59 -7.94 13.04
N VAL A 64 8.24 -9.17 12.66
CA VAL A 64 7.53 -10.13 13.54
C VAL A 64 8.38 -10.46 14.78
N ALA A 65 9.68 -10.74 14.61
CA ALA A 65 10.58 -11.03 15.71
C ALA A 65 10.71 -9.86 16.72
N ALA A 66 10.57 -8.62 16.23
CA ALA A 66 10.56 -7.41 17.06
C ALA A 66 9.17 -7.09 17.67
N GLY A 67 8.14 -7.89 17.39
CA GLY A 67 6.78 -7.66 17.89
C GLY A 67 6.03 -6.55 17.15
N TYR A 68 6.44 -6.20 15.94
CA TYR A 68 5.78 -5.19 15.10
C TYR A 68 4.74 -5.82 14.18
N GLY A 69 3.69 -5.09 13.87
CA GLY A 69 2.87 -5.35 12.69
C GLY A 69 3.64 -5.00 11.42
N ILE A 70 3.14 -5.46 10.27
CA ILE A 70 3.74 -5.20 8.97
C ILE A 70 2.75 -4.36 8.16
N GLU A 71 3.25 -3.31 7.53
CA GLU A 71 2.59 -2.63 6.42
C GLU A 71 3.31 -3.05 5.15
N LEU A 72 2.57 -3.31 4.08
CA LEU A 72 3.11 -3.76 2.80
C LEU A 72 2.26 -3.27 1.63
N ASP A 73 2.88 -3.19 0.45
CA ASP A 73 2.25 -2.77 -0.80
C ASP A 73 1.97 -3.98 -1.69
N VAL A 74 0.78 -4.05 -2.29
CA VAL A 74 0.40 -5.18 -3.15
C VAL A 74 0.12 -4.72 -4.56
N GLN A 75 0.70 -5.42 -5.55
CA GLN A 75 0.43 -5.25 -6.97
C GLN A 75 0.07 -6.58 -7.62
N LEU A 76 -0.52 -6.55 -8.81
CA LEU A 76 -0.84 -7.75 -9.59
C LEU A 76 0.18 -7.93 -10.72
N THR A 77 0.67 -9.15 -10.86
CA THR A 77 1.50 -9.58 -11.99
C THR A 77 0.68 -9.71 -13.28
N LYS A 78 1.33 -9.93 -14.42
CA LYS A 78 0.71 -10.20 -15.71
C LYS A 78 -0.25 -11.40 -15.66
N ASP A 79 0.09 -12.43 -14.91
CA ASP A 79 -0.71 -13.63 -14.67
C ASP A 79 -1.65 -13.50 -13.45
N ARG A 80 -1.85 -12.24 -12.95
CA ARG A 80 -2.78 -11.88 -11.87
C ARG A 80 -2.49 -12.50 -10.51
N ILE A 81 -1.24 -12.82 -10.24
CA ILE A 81 -0.79 -13.23 -8.92
C ILE A 81 -0.51 -11.96 -8.08
N PRO A 82 -1.09 -11.81 -6.88
CA PRO A 82 -0.73 -10.71 -6.00
C PRO A 82 0.69 -10.89 -5.48
N VAL A 83 1.49 -9.82 -5.57
CA VAL A 83 2.88 -9.77 -5.10
C VAL A 83 3.12 -8.52 -4.28
N VAL A 84 4.12 -8.57 -3.41
CA VAL A 84 4.46 -7.44 -2.54
C VAL A 84 5.52 -6.57 -3.22
N PHE A 85 5.10 -5.39 -3.69
CA PHE A 85 5.99 -4.46 -4.38
C PHE A 85 5.40 -3.04 -4.36
N HIS A 86 6.23 -2.01 -4.03
CA HIS A 86 5.76 -0.63 -3.88
C HIS A 86 5.74 0.16 -5.19
N ASP A 87 6.87 0.23 -5.89
CA ASP A 87 7.08 1.21 -6.96
C ASP A 87 6.25 0.92 -8.22
N PHE A 88 5.94 1.96 -8.99
CA PHE A 88 5.31 1.80 -10.30
C PHE A 88 6.19 1.09 -11.33
N THR A 89 7.53 1.11 -11.12
CA THR A 89 8.51 0.44 -12.00
C THR A 89 9.47 -0.41 -11.18
N LEU A 90 10.02 -1.45 -11.79
CA LEU A 90 10.94 -2.37 -11.15
C LEU A 90 12.35 -1.77 -10.92
N GLN A 91 12.68 -0.66 -11.60
CA GLN A 91 14.05 -0.17 -11.75
C GLN A 91 14.79 0.07 -10.44
N ARG A 92 14.18 0.74 -9.47
CA ARG A 92 14.87 1.11 -8.21
C ARG A 92 15.21 -0.11 -7.36
N ALA A 93 14.26 -1.03 -7.23
CA ALA A 93 14.39 -2.15 -6.31
C ALA A 93 15.05 -3.38 -6.92
N THR A 94 15.03 -3.54 -8.27
CA THR A 94 15.55 -4.74 -8.94
C THR A 94 16.59 -4.44 -10.03
N GLY A 95 16.79 -3.18 -10.38
CA GLY A 95 17.63 -2.79 -11.53
C GLY A 95 17.04 -3.14 -12.91
N LYS A 96 15.84 -3.73 -12.95
CA LYS A 96 15.17 -4.13 -14.20
C LYS A 96 14.20 -3.06 -14.68
N SER A 97 14.02 -2.94 -15.98
CA SER A 97 13.02 -2.05 -16.59
C SER A 97 11.61 -2.66 -16.51
N GLY A 98 10.60 -1.85 -16.76
CA GLY A 98 9.20 -2.31 -16.81
C GLY A 98 8.46 -2.20 -15.49
N LYS A 99 7.24 -2.77 -15.48
CA LYS A 99 6.30 -2.74 -14.35
C LYS A 99 5.96 -4.16 -13.92
N VAL A 100 5.52 -4.35 -12.68
CA VAL A 100 5.09 -5.66 -12.16
C VAL A 100 4.06 -6.32 -13.07
N CYS A 101 3.06 -5.60 -13.57
CA CYS A 101 1.99 -6.13 -14.43
C CYS A 101 2.45 -6.54 -15.85
N GLU A 102 3.69 -6.30 -16.23
CA GLU A 102 4.26 -6.71 -17.52
C GLU A 102 4.94 -8.08 -17.46
N TYR A 103 5.18 -8.61 -16.25
CA TYR A 103 5.86 -9.87 -15.97
C TYR A 103 4.94 -10.86 -15.26
N THR A 104 5.14 -12.14 -15.51
CA THR A 104 4.56 -13.23 -14.71
C THR A 104 5.26 -13.31 -13.35
N TYR A 105 4.63 -13.98 -12.39
CA TYR A 105 5.26 -14.21 -11.08
C TYR A 105 6.59 -14.96 -11.21
N GLU A 106 6.66 -15.95 -12.09
CA GLU A 106 7.86 -16.77 -12.33
C GLU A 106 9.00 -15.92 -12.88
N GLU A 107 8.74 -15.05 -13.87
CA GLU A 107 9.72 -14.10 -14.40
C GLU A 107 10.24 -13.13 -13.31
N LEU A 108 9.38 -12.65 -12.41
CA LEU A 108 9.78 -11.76 -11.31
C LEU A 108 10.69 -12.45 -10.29
N GLN A 109 10.65 -13.77 -10.17
CA GLN A 109 11.53 -14.51 -9.26
C GLN A 109 13.00 -14.52 -9.71
N GLU A 110 13.26 -14.19 -10.98
CA GLU A 110 14.62 -14.00 -11.49
C GLU A 110 15.26 -12.67 -11.06
N PHE A 111 14.47 -11.74 -10.50
CA PHE A 111 14.90 -10.38 -10.15
C PHE A 111 15.16 -10.27 -8.64
N PRO A 112 16.43 -10.10 -8.24
CA PRO A 112 16.74 -9.86 -6.83
C PRO A 112 16.21 -8.50 -6.39
N LEU A 113 15.84 -8.40 -5.11
CA LEU A 113 15.52 -7.13 -4.48
C LEU A 113 16.81 -6.47 -4.00
N PHE A 114 17.12 -5.30 -4.55
CA PHE A 114 18.37 -4.58 -4.26
C PHE A 114 19.59 -5.48 -4.45
N GLU A 115 20.60 -5.37 -3.61
CA GLU A 115 21.82 -6.21 -3.67
C GLU A 115 21.72 -7.44 -2.74
N SER A 116 20.52 -8.05 -2.59
CA SER A 116 20.25 -9.16 -1.68
C SER A 116 19.87 -10.46 -2.42
N GLU A 117 19.76 -11.56 -1.67
CA GLU A 117 19.23 -12.84 -2.16
C GLU A 117 17.69 -12.89 -2.13
N GLU A 118 17.03 -11.87 -1.57
CA GLU A 118 15.57 -11.82 -1.47
C GLU A 118 14.91 -11.58 -2.82
N ARG A 119 13.69 -12.12 -2.97
CA ARG A 119 12.87 -12.00 -4.17
C ARG A 119 11.54 -11.34 -3.82
N ILE A 120 10.81 -10.89 -4.86
CA ILE A 120 9.48 -10.31 -4.72
C ILE A 120 8.53 -11.36 -4.13
N PRO A 121 7.99 -11.18 -2.90
CA PRO A 121 7.10 -12.16 -2.28
C PRO A 121 5.70 -12.15 -2.89
N LYS A 122 4.96 -13.23 -2.70
CA LYS A 122 3.54 -13.34 -3.00
C LYS A 122 2.72 -13.58 -1.73
#